data_24784a54cdfd8f6a3257c83b0fa1894d
#
_entry.id   24784a54cdfd8f6a3257c83b0fa1894d
#
_cell.length_a   1.000
_cell.length_b   1.000
_cell.length_c   1.000
_cell.angle_alpha   90.00
_cell.angle_beta   90.00
_cell.angle_gamma   90.00
#
_symmetry.space_group_name_H-M   'P 1'
#
loop_
_entity.id
_entity.type
_entity.pdbx_description
1 polymer ?
#
loop_
_entity_poly.entity_id
_entity_poly.type
_entity_poly.pdbx_seq_one_letter_code
_entity_poly.pdbx_strand_id
1 'polypeptide(L)'
;MIQYNVSIFVEHAINSKVVNAIQQIVIPQLVDLAFIDQAFTYEILSHQEPDSKGYSIQCLIPEFEAQHGEAIESLISIFFQREFPNQFVYFPSQLKRI
;
A
#
# COMPACT_ATOMS: atom_id res chain seq x y z
N MET A 1 4.07 5.56 18.03
CA MET A 1 4.00 5.61 16.56
C MET A 1 3.86 4.21 15.99
N ILE A 2 2.94 4.04 15.08
CA ILE A 2 2.74 2.78 14.34
C ILE A 2 3.14 3.02 12.90
N GLN A 3 3.80 2.04 12.31
CA GLN A 3 4.05 2.00 10.89
C GLN A 3 3.08 0.99 10.28
N TYR A 4 2.11 1.47 9.54
CA TYR A 4 1.09 0.62 8.93
C TYR A 4 1.55 0.23 7.54
N ASN A 5 1.63 -1.07 7.29
CA ASN A 5 2.12 -1.60 6.03
C ASN A 5 1.00 -2.32 5.27
N VAL A 6 0.88 -2.05 3.98
CA VAL A 6 0.05 -2.85 3.09
C VAL A 6 0.95 -3.40 2.00
N SER A 7 1.15 -4.72 2.02
CA SER A 7 1.91 -5.41 0.97
C SER A 7 0.95 -5.76 -0.16
N ILE A 8 1.30 -5.39 -1.38
CA ILE A 8 0.45 -5.63 -2.56
C ILE A 8 1.25 -6.45 -3.56
N PHE A 9 0.64 -7.52 -4.05
CA PHE A 9 1.23 -8.38 -5.07
C PHE A 9 0.38 -8.30 -6.32
N VAL A 10 0.99 -7.98 -7.44
CA VAL A 10 0.30 -7.75 -8.71
C VAL A 10 0.90 -8.59 -9.83
N GLU A 11 0.12 -8.87 -10.85
CA GLU A 11 0.60 -9.57 -12.03
C GLU A 11 1.70 -8.75 -12.70
N HIS A 12 2.73 -9.44 -13.18
CA HIS A 12 3.88 -8.79 -13.82
C HIS A 12 3.45 -7.92 -15.01
N ALA A 13 2.45 -8.35 -15.75
CA ALA A 13 1.99 -7.64 -16.95
C ALA A 13 1.52 -6.21 -16.68
N ILE A 14 1.01 -5.93 -15.47
CA ILE A 14 0.52 -4.59 -15.11
C ILE A 14 1.49 -3.81 -14.23
N ASN A 15 2.68 -4.35 -14.01
CA ASN A 15 3.64 -3.82 -13.05
C ASN A 15 3.93 -2.33 -13.22
N SER A 16 4.25 -1.88 -14.42
CA SER A 16 4.59 -0.47 -14.67
C SER A 16 3.42 0.46 -14.38
N LYS A 17 2.21 0.03 -14.73
CA LYS A 17 1.00 0.82 -14.46
C LYS A 17 0.74 0.93 -12.96
N VAL A 18 0.97 -0.16 -12.22
CA VAL A 18 0.78 -0.20 -10.78
C VAL A 18 1.78 0.73 -10.07
N VAL A 19 3.05 0.66 -10.42
CA VAL A 19 4.07 1.52 -9.81
C VAL A 19 3.71 2.99 -10.05
N ASN A 20 3.36 3.34 -11.26
CA ASN A 20 2.99 4.71 -11.59
C ASN A 20 1.75 5.15 -10.80
N ALA A 21 0.73 4.29 -10.70
CA ALA A 21 -0.49 4.61 -9.97
C ALA A 21 -0.22 4.79 -8.46
N ILE A 22 0.62 3.94 -7.88
CA ILE A 22 0.98 4.08 -6.47
C ILE A 22 1.67 5.42 -6.23
N GLN A 23 2.66 5.75 -7.04
CA GLN A 23 3.44 6.98 -6.85
C GLN A 23 2.65 8.25 -7.13
N GLN A 24 1.81 8.25 -8.17
CA GLN A 24 1.14 9.46 -8.63
C GLN A 24 -0.24 9.67 -8.02
N ILE A 25 -0.89 8.62 -7.52
CA ILE A 25 -2.26 8.69 -7.03
C ILE A 25 -2.38 8.21 -5.59
N VAL A 26 -1.95 6.99 -5.29
CA VAL A 26 -2.19 6.38 -3.98
C VAL A 26 -1.40 7.09 -2.88
N ILE A 27 -0.10 7.28 -3.05
CA ILE A 27 0.73 7.95 -2.05
C ILE A 27 0.25 9.38 -1.78
N PRO A 28 -0.01 10.22 -2.80
CA PRO A 28 -0.56 11.55 -2.53
C PRO A 28 -1.89 11.54 -1.78
N GLN A 29 -2.79 10.61 -2.07
CA GLN A 29 -4.05 10.50 -1.35
C GLN A 29 -3.85 10.06 0.09
N LEU A 30 -2.89 9.18 0.35
CA LEU A 30 -2.57 8.75 1.71
C LEU A 30 -2.03 9.90 2.55
N VAL A 31 -1.10 10.69 2.03
CA VAL A 31 -0.53 11.81 2.79
C VAL A 31 -1.52 12.95 3.02
N ASP A 32 -2.61 12.98 2.25
CA ASP A 32 -3.71 13.93 2.49
C ASP A 32 -4.58 13.54 3.69
N LEU A 33 -4.48 12.31 4.19
CA LEU A 33 -5.20 11.92 5.39
C LEU A 33 -4.52 12.53 6.61
N ALA A 34 -5.30 13.22 7.43
CA ALA A 34 -4.78 14.04 8.53
C ALA A 34 -3.94 13.26 9.54
N PHE A 35 -4.22 11.96 9.73
CA PHE A 35 -3.52 11.13 10.71
C PHE A 35 -2.23 10.51 10.19
N ILE A 36 -1.90 10.70 8.91
CA ILE A 36 -0.68 10.15 8.31
C ILE A 36 0.39 11.23 8.25
N ASP A 37 1.54 10.96 8.86
CA ASP A 37 2.69 11.85 8.81
C ASP A 37 3.44 11.71 7.49
N GLN A 38 3.76 10.48 7.10
CA GLN A 38 4.49 10.19 5.87
C GLN A 38 3.98 8.88 5.28
N ALA A 39 4.09 8.73 3.96
CA ALA A 39 3.79 7.49 3.27
C ALA A 39 4.86 7.21 2.22
N PHE A 40 5.25 5.94 2.11
CA PHE A 40 6.31 5.50 1.20
C PHE A 40 5.87 4.23 0.48
N THR A 41 6.48 3.96 -0.67
CA THR A 41 6.34 2.65 -1.31
C THR A 41 7.72 2.08 -1.60
N TYR A 42 7.83 0.74 -1.44
CA TYR A 42 9.05 -0.02 -1.69
C TYR A 42 8.73 -1.21 -2.56
N GLU A 43 9.66 -1.60 -3.40
CA GLU A 43 9.56 -2.90 -4.07
C GLU A 43 10.03 -3.99 -3.10
N ILE A 44 9.31 -5.10 -3.02
CA ILE A 44 9.69 -6.24 -2.19
C ILE A 44 10.65 -7.13 -2.99
N LEU A 45 11.95 -6.93 -2.80
CA LEU A 45 12.96 -7.62 -3.59
C LEU A 45 13.06 -9.11 -3.28
N SER A 46 12.63 -9.53 -2.09
CA SER A 46 12.62 -10.94 -1.70
C SER A 46 11.49 -11.73 -2.35
N HIS A 47 10.53 -11.05 -2.97
CA HIS A 47 9.47 -11.72 -3.73
C HIS A 47 10.00 -12.05 -5.11
N GLN A 48 10.17 -13.35 -5.39
CA GLN A 48 10.85 -13.82 -6.61
C GLN A 48 9.96 -14.67 -7.52
N GLU A 49 8.65 -14.48 -7.44
CA GLU A 49 7.73 -15.15 -8.35
C GLU A 49 7.85 -14.53 -9.75
N PRO A 50 8.01 -15.33 -10.81
CA PRO A 50 8.27 -14.77 -12.14
C PRO A 50 7.07 -14.02 -12.73
N ASP A 51 5.85 -14.36 -12.31
CA ASP A 51 4.64 -13.79 -12.88
C ASP A 51 4.06 -12.65 -12.07
N SER A 52 4.71 -12.27 -10.98
CA SER A 52 4.18 -11.21 -10.10
C SER A 52 5.28 -10.34 -9.51
N LYS A 53 4.88 -9.17 -9.04
CA LYS A 53 5.74 -8.24 -8.32
C LYS A 53 5.07 -7.84 -7.01
N GLY A 54 5.87 -7.59 -5.99
CA GLY A 54 5.37 -7.18 -4.68
C GLY A 54 5.82 -5.78 -4.33
N TYR A 55 4.91 -5.01 -3.75
CA TYR A 55 5.18 -3.65 -3.27
C TYR A 55 4.68 -3.48 -1.85
N SER A 56 5.44 -2.73 -1.06
CA SER A 56 5.07 -2.38 0.30
C SER A 56 4.69 -0.91 0.32
N ILE A 57 3.46 -0.60 0.75
CA ILE A 57 3.02 0.77 0.98
C ILE A 57 3.02 0.97 2.48
N GLN A 58 3.82 1.91 2.98
CA GLN A 58 4.02 2.11 4.41
C GLN A 58 3.60 3.52 4.80
N CYS A 59 2.80 3.60 5.88
CA CYS A 59 2.30 4.85 6.41
C CYS A 59 2.78 5.00 7.85
N LEU A 60 3.38 6.15 8.19
CA LEU A 60 3.77 6.49 9.55
C LEU A 60 2.62 7.24 10.21
N ILE A 61 2.12 6.67 11.31
CA ILE A 61 0.95 7.20 12.03
C ILE A 61 1.38 7.50 13.46
N PRO A 62 1.60 8.79 13.83
CA PRO A 62 2.05 9.14 15.18
C PRO A 62 1.08 8.71 16.29
N GLU A 63 -0.22 8.88 16.06
CA GLU A 63 -1.25 8.55 17.04
C GLU A 63 -2.24 7.58 16.39
N PHE A 64 -1.89 6.30 16.41
CA PHE A 64 -2.67 5.27 15.73
C PHE A 64 -3.96 4.92 16.47
N GLU A 65 -5.05 4.84 15.72
CA GLU A 65 -6.34 4.30 16.18
C GLU A 65 -6.81 3.25 15.18
N ALA A 66 -7.67 2.32 15.63
CA ALA A 66 -8.11 1.20 14.80
C ALA A 66 -8.73 1.64 13.47
N GLN A 67 -9.53 2.71 13.48
CA GLN A 67 -10.16 3.21 12.26
C GLN A 67 -9.15 3.75 11.23
N HIS A 68 -7.93 4.10 11.64
CA HIS A 68 -6.90 4.55 10.71
C HIS A 68 -6.49 3.41 9.76
N GLY A 69 -6.32 2.20 10.29
CA GLY A 69 -6.01 1.04 9.48
C GLY A 69 -7.12 0.74 8.48
N GLU A 70 -8.37 0.80 8.93
CA GLU A 70 -9.53 0.58 8.06
C GLU A 70 -9.59 1.63 6.94
N ALA A 71 -9.30 2.88 7.25
CA ALA A 71 -9.30 3.95 6.25
C ALA A 71 -8.23 3.73 5.19
N ILE A 72 -7.02 3.33 5.61
CA ILE A 72 -5.92 3.03 4.68
C ILE A 72 -6.27 1.86 3.77
N GLU A 73 -6.76 0.76 4.35
CA GLU A 73 -7.12 -0.42 3.58
C GLU A 73 -8.25 -0.13 2.60
N SER A 74 -9.26 0.64 3.03
CA SER A 74 -10.36 1.03 2.14
C SER A 74 -9.88 1.87 0.97
N LEU A 75 -9.03 2.84 1.23
CA LEU A 75 -8.49 3.71 0.18
C LEU A 75 -7.75 2.87 -0.87
N ILE A 76 -6.86 1.99 -0.42
CA ILE A 76 -6.04 1.17 -1.30
C ILE A 76 -6.90 0.13 -2.03
N SER A 77 -7.75 -0.60 -1.32
CA SER A 77 -8.53 -1.67 -1.93
C SER A 77 -9.55 -1.14 -2.93
N ILE A 78 -10.21 -0.03 -2.62
CA ILE A 78 -11.18 0.57 -3.53
C ILE A 78 -10.47 1.02 -4.81
N PHE A 79 -9.31 1.68 -4.67
CA PHE A 79 -8.53 2.12 -5.82
C PHE A 79 -8.13 0.94 -6.71
N PHE A 80 -7.55 -0.11 -6.11
CA PHE A 80 -7.07 -1.26 -6.87
C PHE A 80 -8.21 -2.07 -7.49
N GLN A 81 -9.33 -2.22 -6.80
CA GLN A 81 -10.48 -2.94 -7.35
C GLN A 81 -11.07 -2.21 -8.56
N ARG A 82 -11.03 -0.89 -8.55
CA ARG A 82 -11.53 -0.08 -9.66
C ARG A 82 -10.57 -0.09 -10.86
N GLU A 83 -9.24 0.04 -10.61
CA GLU A 83 -8.25 0.20 -11.67
C GLU A 83 -7.64 -1.13 -12.14
N PHE A 84 -7.52 -2.11 -11.26
CA PHE A 84 -6.86 -3.38 -11.56
C PHE A 84 -7.66 -4.58 -11.02
N PRO A 85 -8.94 -4.71 -11.42
CA PRO A 85 -9.80 -5.77 -10.85
C PRO A 85 -9.24 -7.16 -11.10
N ASN A 86 -9.25 -8.00 -10.06
CA ASN A 86 -8.78 -9.41 -10.10
C ASN A 86 -7.31 -9.59 -10.45
N GLN A 87 -6.49 -8.52 -10.34
CA GLN A 87 -5.08 -8.58 -10.73
C GLN A 87 -4.15 -8.29 -9.55
N PHE A 88 -4.69 -8.30 -8.32
CA PHE A 88 -3.90 -8.01 -7.14
C PHE A 88 -4.41 -8.79 -5.93
N VAL A 89 -3.50 -8.97 -4.96
CA VAL A 89 -3.86 -9.37 -3.59
C VAL A 89 -3.12 -8.44 -2.64
N TYR A 90 -3.66 -8.24 -1.43
CA TYR A 90 -2.98 -7.37 -0.46
C TYR A 90 -3.06 -7.95 0.95
N PHE A 91 -2.06 -7.60 1.76
CA PHE A 91 -1.92 -8.06 3.14
C PHE A 91 -1.52 -6.89 4.03
N PRO A 92 -2.41 -6.44 4.96
CA PRO A 92 -2.07 -5.38 5.88
C PRO A 92 -1.29 -5.87 7.09
N SER A 93 -0.43 -5.03 7.65
CA SER A 93 0.32 -5.32 8.88
C SER A 93 0.54 -4.04 9.65
N GLN A 94 0.39 -4.11 10.97
CA GLN A 94 0.76 -3.03 11.86
C GLN A 94 2.15 -3.32 12.41
N LEU A 95 3.07 -2.38 12.26
CA LEU A 95 4.45 -2.54 12.71
C LEU A 95 4.75 -1.54 13.82
N LYS A 96 5.23 -2.05 14.93
CA LYS A 96 5.64 -1.24 16.06
C LYS A 96 7.14 -1.39 16.27
N ARG A 97 7.84 -0.27 16.38
CA ARG A 97 9.27 -0.31 16.69
C ARG A 97 9.47 -0.78 18.13
N ILE A 98 10.37 -1.73 18.30
CA ILE A 98 10.71 -2.27 19.60
C ILE A 98 11.86 -1.50 20.21
#